data_8880a6c4b97556f6c3d12455d0f18621
#
_entry.id   8880a6c4b97556f6c3d12455d0f18621
#
_cell.length_a   1.000
_cell.length_b   1.000
_cell.length_c   1.000
_cell.angle_alpha   90.00
_cell.angle_beta   90.00
_cell.angle_gamma   90.00
#
_symmetry.space_group_name_H-M   'P 1'
#
loop_
_entity.id
_entity.type
_entity.pdbx_description
1 polymer ?
#
loop_
_entity_poly.entity_id
_entity_poly.type
_entity_poly.pdbx_seq_one_letter_code
_entity_poly.pdbx_strand_id
1 'polypeptide(L)'
;MIVAPIAAACGLTVPMVSGRGLGHTGGTLDKLEAIPGFCVDIEIDRYRQIARECGLVLVGQTARIAPADRVLDVKYGGGAFMVDRDDARALAISMTTIGRAMGKSVQTLLTSMEQPLAGRLATRLRSRSRLSVCGVMPPADLLEVSLRLAAEMLLMGNVASTHEEAIGR
;
A
#
# COMPACT_ATOMS: atom_id res chain seq x y z
N MET A 1 -5.13 -0.39 -0.02
CA MET A 1 -6.37 -0.90 -0.66
C MET A 1 -6.83 -0.03 -1.84
N ILE A 2 -6.50 1.24 -1.93
CA ILE A 2 -6.89 2.13 -3.05
C ILE A 2 -5.84 2.11 -4.16
N VAL A 3 -4.58 2.27 -3.82
CA VAL A 3 -3.45 2.37 -4.78
C VAL A 3 -3.30 1.12 -5.64
N ALA A 4 -3.41 -0.07 -5.04
CA ALA A 4 -3.19 -1.33 -5.74
C ALA A 4 -4.20 -1.59 -6.88
N PRO A 5 -5.52 -1.41 -6.68
CA PRO A 5 -6.49 -1.51 -7.79
C PRO A 5 -6.26 -0.48 -8.89
N ILE A 6 -5.88 0.76 -8.53
CA ILE A 6 -5.56 1.81 -9.53
C ILE A 6 -4.38 1.36 -10.40
N ALA A 7 -3.29 0.94 -9.78
CA ALA A 7 -2.10 0.49 -10.50
C ALA A 7 -2.39 -0.74 -11.38
N ALA A 8 -3.19 -1.70 -10.89
CA ALA A 8 -3.60 -2.86 -11.67
C ALA A 8 -4.50 -2.48 -12.85
N ALA A 9 -5.44 -1.55 -12.68
CA ALA A 9 -6.27 -1.03 -13.77
C ALA A 9 -5.45 -0.32 -14.85
N CYS A 10 -4.31 0.26 -14.49
CA CYS A 10 -3.35 0.86 -15.43
C CYS A 10 -2.36 -0.16 -16.04
N GLY A 11 -2.58 -1.47 -15.86
CA GLY A 11 -1.81 -2.53 -16.52
C GLY A 11 -0.60 -3.05 -15.74
N LEU A 12 -0.41 -2.63 -14.48
CA LEU A 12 0.61 -3.22 -13.62
C LEU A 12 0.11 -4.52 -12.97
N THR A 13 1.01 -5.48 -12.80
CA THR A 13 0.75 -6.61 -11.91
C THR A 13 1.19 -6.24 -10.50
N VAL A 14 0.25 -6.22 -9.57
CA VAL A 14 0.45 -5.78 -8.18
C VAL A 14 0.28 -6.95 -7.21
N PRO A 15 1.34 -7.69 -6.91
CA PRO A 15 1.32 -8.77 -5.93
C PRO A 15 1.54 -8.17 -4.53
N MET A 16 0.48 -8.01 -3.75
CA MET A 16 0.56 -7.47 -2.39
C MET A 16 0.49 -8.56 -1.34
N VAL A 17 1.47 -8.54 -0.45
CA VAL A 17 1.45 -9.32 0.80
C VAL A 17 1.28 -8.34 1.95
N SER A 18 0.40 -8.62 2.88
CA SER A 18 0.08 -7.74 3.99
C SER A 18 0.05 -8.47 5.32
N GLY A 19 0.18 -7.72 6.41
CA GLY A 19 0.09 -8.23 7.76
C GLY A 19 -1.29 -8.01 8.40
N ARG A 20 -1.49 -8.68 9.54
CA ARG A 20 -2.63 -8.44 10.44
C ARG A 20 -2.38 -7.20 11.29
N GLY A 21 -3.40 -6.72 11.97
CA GLY A 21 -3.28 -5.62 12.92
C GLY A 21 -2.45 -6.01 14.14
N LEU A 22 -1.81 -5.01 14.72
CA LEU A 22 -1.06 -5.13 15.97
C LEU A 22 -1.97 -4.72 17.14
N GLY A 23 -2.07 -5.58 18.15
CA GLY A 23 -2.86 -5.33 19.34
C GLY A 23 -4.35 -5.12 19.01
N HIS A 24 -4.91 -3.98 19.42
CA HIS A 24 -6.33 -3.61 19.24
C HIS A 24 -6.62 -2.96 17.88
N THR A 25 -5.62 -2.79 17.02
CA THR A 25 -5.79 -2.17 15.70
C THR A 25 -6.05 -3.22 14.63
N GLY A 26 -7.08 -3.01 13.79
CA GLY A 26 -7.33 -3.88 12.64
C GLY A 26 -6.35 -3.59 11.50
N GLY A 27 -5.65 -4.63 11.02
CA GLY A 27 -4.76 -4.57 9.86
C GLY A 27 -5.51 -4.63 8.52
N THR A 28 -4.76 -4.66 7.44
CA THR A 28 -5.33 -4.76 6.09
C THR A 28 -6.04 -6.09 5.88
N LEU A 29 -5.44 -7.19 6.34
CA LEU A 29 -6.03 -8.52 6.21
C LEU A 29 -7.34 -8.65 6.97
N ASP A 30 -7.39 -8.15 8.21
CA ASP A 30 -8.59 -8.20 9.05
C ASP A 30 -9.78 -7.46 8.40
N LYS A 31 -9.49 -6.45 7.57
CA LYS A 31 -10.50 -5.70 6.81
C LYS A 31 -10.94 -6.41 5.53
N LEU A 32 -10.02 -7.14 4.90
CA LEU A 32 -10.34 -7.95 3.72
C LEU A 32 -11.17 -9.18 4.08
N GLU A 33 -10.85 -9.83 5.19
CA GLU A 33 -11.62 -10.96 5.72
C GLU A 33 -13.06 -10.60 6.13
N ALA A 34 -13.34 -9.30 6.36
CA ALA A 34 -14.70 -8.82 6.57
C ALA A 34 -15.56 -8.84 5.28
N ILE A 35 -14.97 -9.08 4.13
CA ILE A 35 -15.67 -9.28 2.86
C ILE A 35 -16.05 -10.77 2.77
N PRO A 36 -17.35 -11.12 2.69
CA PRO A 36 -17.77 -12.52 2.62
C PRO A 36 -17.10 -13.28 1.48
N GLY A 37 -16.46 -14.41 1.81
CA GLY A 37 -15.78 -15.25 0.83
C GLY A 37 -14.36 -14.81 0.45
N PHE A 38 -13.86 -13.70 0.99
CA PHE A 38 -12.47 -13.29 0.76
C PHE A 38 -11.52 -14.13 1.61
N CYS A 39 -10.59 -14.83 0.97
CA CYS A 39 -9.58 -15.65 1.63
C CYS A 39 -8.22 -14.98 1.50
N VAL A 40 -7.55 -14.73 2.63
CA VAL A 40 -6.21 -14.11 2.68
C VAL A 40 -5.07 -15.12 2.78
N ASP A 41 -5.41 -16.38 3.07
CA ASP A 41 -4.47 -17.50 3.14
C ASP A 41 -4.70 -18.42 1.95
N ILE A 42 -3.87 -18.27 0.92
CA ILE A 42 -3.97 -19.02 -0.33
C ILE A 42 -2.63 -19.66 -0.69
N GLU A 43 -2.69 -20.79 -1.37
CA GLU A 43 -1.52 -21.48 -1.89
C GLU A 43 -0.83 -20.69 -3.02
N ILE A 44 0.47 -20.92 -3.19
CA ILE A 44 1.31 -20.12 -4.10
C ILE A 44 0.86 -20.23 -5.56
N ASP A 45 0.32 -21.36 -5.97
CA ASP A 45 -0.15 -21.56 -7.34
C ASP A 45 -1.44 -20.76 -7.59
N ARG A 46 -2.34 -20.73 -6.60
CA ARG A 46 -3.54 -19.88 -6.67
C ARG A 46 -3.19 -18.40 -6.66
N TYR A 47 -2.20 -18.00 -5.85
CA TYR A 47 -1.64 -16.65 -5.85
C TYR A 47 -1.16 -16.24 -7.26
N ARG A 48 -0.36 -17.10 -7.91
CA ARG A 48 0.15 -16.84 -9.26
C ARG A 48 -0.97 -16.77 -10.31
N GLN A 49 -1.97 -17.63 -10.17
CA GLN A 49 -3.13 -17.64 -11.06
C GLN A 49 -3.89 -16.32 -10.97
N ILE A 50 -4.25 -15.88 -9.75
CA ILE A 50 -4.98 -14.62 -9.53
C ILE A 50 -4.15 -13.43 -10.05
N ALA A 51 -2.83 -13.41 -9.81
CA ALA A 51 -1.95 -12.36 -10.32
C ALA A 51 -2.01 -12.25 -11.86
N ARG A 52 -2.06 -13.39 -12.57
CA ARG A 52 -2.16 -13.40 -14.04
C ARG A 52 -3.54 -13.00 -14.55
N GLU A 53 -4.59 -13.45 -13.88
CA GLU A 53 -5.99 -13.22 -14.29
C GLU A 53 -6.46 -11.80 -13.98
N CYS A 54 -6.11 -11.29 -12.80
CA CYS A 54 -6.66 -10.03 -12.28
C CYS A 54 -5.63 -8.89 -12.24
N GLY A 55 -4.34 -9.16 -12.42
CA GLY A 55 -3.30 -8.17 -12.21
C GLY A 55 -3.12 -7.72 -10.77
N LEU A 56 -3.92 -8.20 -9.84
CA LEU A 56 -3.91 -7.81 -8.42
C LEU A 56 -4.11 -9.01 -7.52
N VAL A 57 -3.22 -9.18 -6.53
CA VAL A 57 -3.38 -10.16 -5.45
C VAL A 57 -3.17 -9.47 -4.12
N LEU A 58 -4.07 -9.73 -3.17
CA LEU A 58 -4.01 -9.22 -1.80
C LEU A 58 -4.09 -10.42 -0.85
N VAL A 59 -2.97 -10.78 -0.23
CA VAL A 59 -2.88 -11.99 0.61
C VAL A 59 -2.14 -11.73 1.90
N GLY A 60 -2.26 -12.66 2.83
CA GLY A 60 -1.48 -12.72 4.05
C GLY A 60 -0.06 -13.24 3.80
N GLN A 61 0.78 -13.06 4.80
CA GLN A 61 2.09 -13.67 4.85
C GLN A 61 1.92 -15.15 5.22
N THR A 62 2.37 -16.00 4.32
CA THR A 62 2.51 -17.43 4.63
C THR A 62 3.98 -17.79 4.68
N ALA A 63 4.35 -18.89 5.32
CA ALA A 63 5.73 -19.37 5.37
C ALA A 63 6.34 -19.60 3.97
N ARG A 64 5.50 -19.76 2.95
CA ARG A 64 5.91 -19.97 1.55
C ARG A 64 6.02 -18.68 0.73
N ILE A 65 5.24 -17.63 1.07
CA ILE A 65 5.18 -16.39 0.28
C ILE A 65 6.15 -15.35 0.84
N ALA A 66 6.26 -15.24 2.16
CA ALA A 66 7.09 -14.23 2.80
C ALA A 66 7.80 -14.81 4.03
N PRO A 67 8.84 -15.63 3.86
CA PRO A 67 9.59 -16.21 4.98
C PRO A 67 10.34 -15.14 5.79
N ALA A 68 10.62 -13.97 5.20
CA ALA A 68 11.16 -12.80 5.87
C ALA A 68 10.33 -11.58 5.50
N ASP A 69 9.57 -11.05 6.44
CA ASP A 69 8.78 -9.83 6.24
C ASP A 69 9.70 -8.62 6.00
N ARG A 70 9.55 -7.98 4.86
CA ARG A 70 10.33 -6.81 4.46
C ARG A 70 9.40 -5.74 3.92
N VAL A 71 8.71 -5.04 4.81
CA VAL A 71 7.87 -3.91 4.42
C VAL A 71 8.65 -2.60 4.60
N LEU A 72 8.76 -1.81 3.53
CA LEU A 72 9.40 -0.50 3.50
C LEU A 72 8.34 0.60 3.45
N ASP A 73 7.60 0.80 4.54
CA ASP A 73 6.71 1.94 4.68
C ASP A 73 7.26 2.87 5.77
N VAL A 74 7.82 4.00 5.37
CA VAL A 74 8.42 4.97 6.29
C VAL A 74 7.44 6.09 6.56
N LYS A 75 6.90 6.11 7.77
CA LYS A 75 5.97 7.11 8.26
C LYS A 75 6.53 7.79 9.49
N TYR A 76 6.23 9.09 9.66
CA TYR A 76 6.61 9.87 10.83
C TYR A 76 5.40 10.55 11.46
N GLY A 77 5.55 11.01 12.72
CA GLY A 77 4.49 11.68 13.48
C GLY A 77 3.96 10.84 14.63
N GLY A 78 3.07 11.39 15.42
CA GLY A 78 2.58 10.76 16.65
C GLY A 78 1.88 9.41 16.50
N GLY A 79 1.46 9.05 15.28
CA GLY A 79 0.85 7.75 14.97
C GLY A 79 1.79 6.75 14.30
N ALA A 80 3.06 7.11 14.08
CA ALA A 80 4.07 6.29 13.42
C ALA A 80 5.11 5.74 14.41
N PHE A 81 5.93 4.78 13.95
CA PHE A 81 7.09 4.31 14.74
C PHE A 81 8.19 5.36 14.87
N MET A 82 8.36 6.22 13.85
CA MET A 82 9.25 7.36 13.87
C MET A 82 8.46 8.62 14.21
N VAL A 83 8.75 9.23 15.35
CA VAL A 83 8.10 10.48 15.76
C VAL A 83 8.69 11.65 14.98
N ASP A 84 10.00 11.68 14.83
CA ASP A 84 10.75 12.74 14.18
C ASP A 84 10.86 12.51 12.66
N ARG A 85 10.74 13.59 11.91
CA ARG A 85 10.80 13.58 10.44
C ARG A 85 12.21 13.30 9.92
N ASP A 86 13.22 13.79 10.60
CA ASP A 86 14.61 13.64 10.15
C ASP A 86 15.11 12.23 10.43
N ASP A 87 14.69 11.61 11.52
CA ASP A 87 14.93 10.19 11.80
C ASP A 87 14.25 9.29 10.73
N ALA A 88 13.01 9.61 10.38
CA ALA A 88 12.30 8.90 9.32
C ALA A 88 12.99 9.06 7.94
N ARG A 89 13.55 10.25 7.67
CA ARG A 89 14.34 10.49 6.46
C ARG A 89 15.63 9.69 6.45
N ALA A 90 16.35 9.65 7.58
CA ALA A 90 17.57 8.87 7.72
C ALA A 90 17.30 7.37 7.50
N LEU A 91 16.20 6.86 8.05
CA LEU A 91 15.76 5.49 7.82
C LEU A 91 15.46 5.26 6.33
N ALA A 92 14.69 6.14 5.68
CA ALA A 92 14.36 6.04 4.27
C ALA A 92 15.60 5.99 3.37
N ILE A 93 16.61 6.82 3.66
CA ILE A 93 17.90 6.82 2.95
C ILE A 93 18.62 5.50 3.14
N SER A 94 18.72 5.01 4.38
CA SER A 94 19.36 3.73 4.70
C SER A 94 18.72 2.57 3.95
N MET A 95 17.38 2.48 3.96
CA MET A 95 16.63 1.45 3.26
C MET A 95 16.80 1.51 1.75
N THR A 96 16.77 2.71 1.17
CA THR A 96 17.02 2.93 -0.26
C THR A 96 18.43 2.51 -0.67
N THR A 97 19.42 2.82 0.16
CA THR A 97 20.83 2.45 -0.07
C THR A 97 21.02 0.94 -0.06
N ILE A 98 20.45 0.26 0.93
CA ILE A 98 20.49 -1.20 1.03
C ILE A 98 19.80 -1.84 -0.19
N GLY A 99 18.61 -1.35 -0.54
CA GLY A 99 17.87 -1.86 -1.68
C GLY A 99 18.65 -1.73 -3.00
N ARG A 100 19.29 -0.58 -3.22
CA ARG A 100 20.15 -0.34 -4.40
C ARG A 100 21.38 -1.24 -4.40
N ALA A 101 22.02 -1.42 -3.25
CA ALA A 101 23.15 -2.33 -3.11
C ALA A 101 22.78 -3.80 -3.43
N MET A 102 21.52 -4.16 -3.22
CA MET A 102 20.94 -5.47 -3.60
C MET A 102 20.45 -5.53 -5.07
N GLY A 103 20.73 -4.51 -5.88
CA GLY A 103 20.32 -4.46 -7.28
C GLY A 103 18.81 -4.22 -7.49
N LYS A 104 18.12 -3.67 -6.49
CA LYS A 104 16.69 -3.35 -6.57
C LYS A 104 16.45 -1.86 -6.82
N SER A 105 15.47 -1.54 -7.66
CA SER A 105 14.95 -0.18 -7.76
C SER A 105 14.03 0.07 -6.57
N VAL A 106 14.37 1.04 -5.72
CA VAL A 106 13.60 1.39 -4.53
C VAL A 106 13.28 2.88 -4.58
N GLN A 107 12.01 3.19 -4.49
CA GLN A 107 11.49 4.53 -4.25
C GLN A 107 10.89 4.61 -2.85
N THR A 108 11.16 5.69 -2.14
CA THR A 108 10.67 5.90 -0.79
C THR A 108 9.83 7.16 -0.76
N LEU A 109 8.60 7.04 -0.31
CA LEU A 109 7.73 8.18 -0.02
C LEU A 109 7.70 8.42 1.49
N LEU A 110 7.97 9.65 1.89
CA LEU A 110 7.90 10.06 3.28
C LEU A 110 6.56 10.74 3.53
N THR A 111 5.71 10.13 4.36
CA THR A 111 4.34 10.62 4.64
C THR A 111 4.15 10.93 6.12
N SER A 112 3.40 12.01 6.43
CA SER A 112 3.07 12.37 7.81
C SER A 112 1.90 11.55 8.33
N MET A 113 2.00 11.14 9.60
CA MET A 113 0.90 10.57 10.40
C MET A 113 0.52 11.46 11.60
N GLU A 114 0.78 12.77 11.52
CA GLU A 114 0.39 13.72 12.57
C GLU A 114 -1.13 13.93 12.60
N GLN A 115 -1.78 13.79 11.46
CA GLN A 115 -3.23 13.90 11.35
C GLN A 115 -3.83 12.67 10.67
N PRO A 116 -5.03 12.23 11.09
CA PRO A 116 -5.72 11.15 10.42
C PRO A 116 -6.15 11.59 9.01
N LEU A 117 -5.79 10.81 8.00
CA LEU A 117 -6.29 10.98 6.63
C LEU A 117 -7.82 10.91 6.63
N ALA A 118 -8.44 11.73 5.77
CA ALA A 118 -9.90 11.84 5.63
C ALA A 118 -10.63 12.59 6.75
N GLY A 119 -9.94 13.39 7.57
CA GLY A 119 -10.53 14.35 8.51
C GLY A 119 -11.53 13.79 9.53
N ARG A 120 -11.67 12.49 9.67
CA ARG A 120 -12.62 11.86 10.60
C ARG A 120 -12.01 10.74 11.41
N LEU A 121 -11.95 10.95 12.69
CA LEU A 121 -11.52 9.99 13.70
C LEU A 121 -12.65 9.02 14.04
N ALA A 122 -12.65 7.82 13.49
CA ALA A 122 -13.17 6.64 14.17
C ALA A 122 -12.88 5.36 13.38
N THR A 123 -12.47 4.33 14.06
CA THR A 123 -12.15 3.01 13.50
C THR A 123 -13.36 2.39 12.75
N ARG A 124 -14.57 2.70 13.17
CA ARG A 124 -15.83 2.31 12.50
C ARG A 124 -16.07 3.04 11.16
N LEU A 125 -15.53 4.25 10.98
CA LEU A 125 -15.70 5.05 9.76
C LEU A 125 -14.61 4.78 8.72
N ARG A 126 -13.45 4.19 9.09
CA ARG A 126 -12.40 3.77 8.15
C ARG A 126 -12.90 2.76 7.12
N SER A 127 -13.75 1.82 7.52
CA SER A 127 -14.34 0.86 6.59
C SER A 127 -15.35 1.51 5.66
N ARG A 128 -16.17 2.43 6.18
CA ARG A 128 -17.17 3.16 5.38
C ARG A 128 -16.54 4.19 4.44
N SER A 129 -15.48 4.91 4.86
CA SER A 129 -14.80 5.86 3.97
C SER A 129 -14.03 5.19 2.84
N ARG A 130 -13.60 3.95 3.03
CA ARG A 130 -12.93 3.16 1.96
C ARG A 130 -13.92 2.58 0.96
N LEU A 131 -15.10 2.16 1.41
CA LEU A 131 -16.19 1.76 0.53
C LEU A 131 -16.80 2.95 -0.22
N SER A 132 -16.77 4.16 0.37
CA SER A 132 -17.22 5.37 -0.29
C SER A 132 -16.28 5.85 -1.40
N VAL A 133 -15.00 5.45 -1.40
CA VAL A 133 -14.07 5.70 -2.52
C VAL A 133 -14.50 4.97 -3.81
N CYS A 134 -15.23 3.86 -3.69
CA CYS A 134 -15.76 3.15 -4.85
C CYS A 134 -17.07 3.71 -5.40
N GLY A 135 -17.70 4.70 -4.73
CA GLY A 135 -18.99 5.26 -5.15
C GLY A 135 -19.22 6.75 -4.86
N VAL A 136 -18.32 7.42 -4.14
CA VAL A 136 -18.42 8.86 -3.77
C VAL A 136 -17.02 9.47 -3.82
N MET A 137 -16.92 10.75 -4.16
CA MET A 137 -15.65 11.51 -4.14
C MET A 137 -14.87 11.27 -2.85
N PRO A 138 -13.64 10.76 -2.92
CA PRO A 138 -12.79 10.56 -1.75
C PRO A 138 -12.36 11.90 -1.14
N PRO A 139 -12.04 11.95 0.16
CA PRO A 139 -11.39 13.11 0.75
C PRO A 139 -10.11 13.48 0.00
N ALA A 140 -9.90 14.78 -0.22
CA ALA A 140 -8.85 15.28 -1.10
C ALA A 140 -7.44 14.84 -0.65
N ASP A 141 -7.18 14.83 0.66
CA ASP A 141 -5.92 14.39 1.26
C ASP A 141 -5.62 12.89 1.00
N LEU A 142 -6.65 12.05 1.14
CA LEU A 142 -6.54 10.62 0.85
C LEU A 142 -6.33 10.37 -0.65
N LEU A 143 -7.05 11.11 -1.49
CA LEU A 143 -6.92 11.00 -2.94
C LEU A 143 -5.52 11.42 -3.38
N GLU A 144 -5.01 12.54 -2.89
CA GLU A 144 -3.67 13.04 -3.25
C GLU A 144 -2.58 12.02 -2.93
N VAL A 145 -2.53 11.51 -1.71
CA VAL A 145 -1.52 10.50 -1.31
C VAL A 145 -1.67 9.24 -2.15
N SER A 146 -2.89 8.80 -2.42
CA SER A 146 -3.13 7.59 -3.21
C SER A 146 -2.68 7.75 -4.67
N LEU A 147 -2.97 8.90 -5.29
CA LEU A 147 -2.55 9.19 -6.66
C LEU A 147 -1.04 9.32 -6.78
N ARG A 148 -0.37 9.98 -5.82
CA ARG A 148 1.10 10.07 -5.81
C ARG A 148 1.75 8.70 -5.71
N LEU A 149 1.27 7.84 -4.81
CA LEU A 149 1.78 6.47 -4.69
C LEU A 149 1.55 5.65 -5.97
N ALA A 150 0.36 5.76 -6.57
CA ALA A 150 0.07 5.09 -7.82
C ALA A 150 0.96 5.60 -8.96
N ALA A 151 1.18 6.92 -9.06
CA ALA A 151 2.05 7.51 -10.07
C ALA A 151 3.50 7.00 -9.96
N GLU A 152 4.06 6.92 -8.74
CA GLU A 152 5.39 6.34 -8.55
C GLU A 152 5.45 4.87 -9.00
N MET A 153 4.42 4.08 -8.70
CA MET A 153 4.36 2.69 -9.17
C MET A 153 4.30 2.59 -10.69
N LEU A 154 3.54 3.48 -11.37
CA LEU A 154 3.45 3.51 -12.83
C LEU A 154 4.76 3.92 -13.49
N LEU A 155 5.50 4.89 -12.91
CA LEU A 155 6.83 5.27 -13.36
C LEU A 155 7.83 4.12 -13.20
N MET A 156 7.86 3.47 -12.03
CA MET A 156 8.75 2.33 -11.77
C MET A 156 8.42 1.13 -12.67
N GLY A 157 7.16 0.95 -13.03
CA GLY A 157 6.68 -0.10 -13.94
C GLY A 157 6.86 0.23 -15.43
N ASN A 158 7.44 1.40 -15.77
CA ASN A 158 7.57 1.91 -17.14
C ASN A 158 6.24 1.98 -17.91
N VAL A 159 5.12 2.16 -17.21
CA VAL A 159 3.77 2.34 -17.79
C VAL A 159 3.52 3.80 -18.12
N ALA A 160 4.16 4.72 -17.41
CA ALA A 160 4.16 6.15 -17.65
C ALA A 160 5.59 6.69 -17.65
N SER A 161 5.85 7.77 -18.39
CA SER A 161 7.15 8.40 -18.50
C SER A 161 7.28 9.65 -17.60
N THR A 162 6.16 10.25 -17.23
CA THR A 162 6.10 11.44 -16.38
C THR A 162 5.01 11.30 -15.31
N HIS A 163 5.14 12.10 -14.24
CA HIS A 163 4.12 12.16 -13.19
C HIS A 163 2.77 12.67 -13.71
N GLU A 164 2.79 13.63 -14.63
CA GLU A 164 1.57 14.18 -15.23
C GLU A 164 0.82 13.12 -16.05
N GLU A 165 1.56 12.36 -16.85
CA GLU A 165 0.99 11.23 -17.59
C GLU A 165 0.43 10.16 -16.63
N ALA A 166 1.16 9.84 -15.56
CA ALA A 166 0.76 8.84 -14.58
C ALA A 166 -0.52 9.23 -13.82
N ILE A 167 -0.69 10.52 -13.49
CA ILE A 167 -1.88 11.02 -12.79
C ILE A 167 -3.09 11.16 -13.72
N GLY A 168 -2.87 11.39 -15.03
CA GLY A 168 -3.92 11.53 -16.04
C GLY A 168 -4.54 10.21 -16.51
N ARG A 169 -3.96 9.07 -16.12
CA ARG A 169 -4.48 7.72 -16.44
C ARG A 169 -5.50 7.24 -15.41
#